data_2acad6e4deb5667743c687cbcc632938
#
_entry.id   2acad6e4deb5667743c687cbcc632938
#
_cell.length_a   1.000
_cell.length_b   1.000
_cell.length_c   1.000
_cell.angle_alpha   90.00
_cell.angle_beta   90.00
_cell.angle_gamma   90.00
#
_symmetry.space_group_name_H-M   'P 1'
#
loop_
_entity.id
_entity.type
_entity.pdbx_description
1 polymer ?
#
loop_
_entity_poly.entity_id
_entity_poly.type
_entity_poly.pdbx_seq_one_letter_code
_entity_poly.pdbx_strand_id
1 'polypeptide(L)'
;MPDALTVIRHAERPTVDFPGGATYQPIIGDDTGAGLPIRTGIQTSPPGYQTRLHSHPYAEVLTVLEGRGEAWLAGEDGVVALEPGVSITFPANRVHGFRVVGDRPLVTYGIHTFGKRIVNYAEPPSAGG
;
A
#
# COMPACT_ATOMS: atom_id res chain seq x y z
N MET A 1 -3.81 1.70 -25.91
CA MET A 1 -4.88 1.95 -24.92
C MET A 1 -6.17 1.30 -25.39
N PRO A 2 -6.87 0.57 -24.52
CA PRO A 2 -8.20 0.12 -24.86
C PRO A 2 -9.13 1.33 -24.99
N ASP A 3 -10.03 1.29 -25.95
CA ASP A 3 -11.05 2.33 -26.17
C ASP A 3 -12.43 1.89 -25.67
N ALA A 4 -12.44 0.88 -24.81
CA ALA A 4 -13.62 0.41 -24.11
C ALA A 4 -13.38 0.42 -22.61
N LEU A 5 -14.44 0.32 -21.81
CA LEU A 5 -14.32 0.20 -20.35
C LEU A 5 -13.56 -1.08 -19.99
N THR A 6 -12.59 -0.95 -19.10
CA THR A 6 -11.98 -2.11 -18.43
C THR A 6 -12.67 -2.29 -17.10
N VAL A 7 -13.27 -3.45 -16.88
CA VAL A 7 -13.99 -3.75 -15.64
C VAL A 7 -13.20 -4.77 -14.84
N ILE A 8 -12.86 -4.42 -13.62
CA ILE A 8 -12.15 -5.30 -12.69
C ILE A 8 -13.09 -5.60 -11.53
N ARG A 9 -13.40 -6.88 -11.34
CA ARG A 9 -14.23 -7.32 -10.21
C ARG A 9 -13.29 -7.84 -9.14
N HIS A 10 -13.34 -7.23 -7.97
CA HIS A 10 -12.45 -7.61 -6.86
C HIS A 10 -12.59 -9.09 -6.50
N ALA A 11 -13.81 -9.62 -6.56
CA ALA A 11 -14.07 -11.03 -6.25
C ALA A 11 -13.31 -12.00 -7.18
N GLU A 12 -12.89 -11.54 -8.34
CA GLU A 12 -12.17 -12.35 -9.33
C GLU A 12 -10.65 -12.15 -9.28
N ARG A 13 -10.18 -11.26 -8.40
CA ARG A 13 -8.75 -10.98 -8.28
C ARG A 13 -8.12 -11.85 -7.21
N PRO A 14 -6.89 -12.34 -7.45
CA PRO A 14 -6.18 -13.11 -6.46
C PRO A 14 -5.74 -12.23 -5.29
N THR A 15 -5.60 -12.85 -4.12
CA THR A 15 -5.01 -12.24 -2.95
C THR A 15 -3.67 -12.91 -2.69
N VAL A 16 -2.63 -12.13 -2.45
CA VAL A 16 -1.29 -12.64 -2.15
C VAL A 16 -0.92 -12.32 -0.71
N ASP A 17 -0.10 -13.19 -0.12
CA ASP A 17 0.38 -12.99 1.24
C ASP A 17 1.62 -12.09 1.22
N PHE A 18 1.64 -11.15 2.17
CA PHE A 18 2.82 -10.32 2.44
C PHE A 18 3.48 -10.79 3.73
N PRO A 19 4.78 -10.52 3.91
CA PRO A 19 5.43 -10.79 5.18
C PRO A 19 4.72 -10.08 6.34
N GLY A 20 4.71 -10.69 7.52
CA GLY A 20 4.08 -10.11 8.70
C GLY A 20 2.58 -10.38 8.83
N GLY A 21 2.00 -11.18 7.96
CA GLY A 21 0.60 -11.58 8.04
C GLY A 21 -0.37 -10.66 7.30
N ALA A 22 0.13 -9.63 6.64
CA ALA A 22 -0.72 -8.80 5.77
C ALA A 22 -1.05 -9.55 4.49
N THR A 23 -2.17 -9.19 3.86
CA THR A 23 -2.56 -9.68 2.55
C THR A 23 -2.73 -8.52 1.58
N TYR A 24 -2.51 -8.78 0.30
CA TYR A 24 -2.60 -7.77 -0.73
C TYR A 24 -3.40 -8.31 -1.92
N GLN A 25 -4.39 -7.55 -2.35
CA GLN A 25 -5.19 -7.87 -3.52
C GLN A 25 -4.89 -6.85 -4.61
N PRO A 26 -4.10 -7.22 -5.64
CA PRO A 26 -3.87 -6.34 -6.79
C PRO A 26 -5.16 -6.13 -7.56
N ILE A 27 -5.47 -4.89 -7.89
CA ILE A 27 -6.70 -4.54 -8.63
C ILE A 27 -6.36 -4.10 -10.05
N ILE A 28 -5.77 -2.92 -10.23
CA ILE A 28 -5.39 -2.37 -11.52
C ILE A 28 -3.87 -2.27 -11.58
N GLY A 29 -3.31 -2.64 -12.72
CA GLY A 29 -1.89 -2.57 -12.94
C GLY A 29 -1.57 -2.94 -14.39
N ASP A 30 -0.30 -3.12 -14.70
CA ASP A 30 0.15 -3.48 -16.03
C ASP A 30 -0.31 -4.89 -16.46
N ASP A 31 -0.72 -5.72 -15.52
CA ASP A 31 -1.18 -7.09 -15.75
C ASP A 31 -2.71 -7.21 -15.93
N THR A 32 -3.45 -6.13 -15.84
CA THR A 32 -4.92 -6.16 -15.95
C THR A 32 -5.45 -5.74 -17.32
N GLY A 33 -4.57 -5.34 -18.23
CA GLY A 33 -4.98 -4.89 -19.56
C GLY A 33 -5.58 -3.50 -19.63
N ALA A 34 -5.60 -2.75 -18.51
CA ALA A 34 -6.16 -1.40 -18.49
C ALA A 34 -5.29 -0.37 -19.22
N GLY A 35 -3.99 -0.64 -19.38
CA GLY A 35 -3.06 0.26 -20.05
C GLY A 35 -2.82 1.59 -19.36
N LEU A 36 -3.09 1.68 -18.07
CA LEU A 36 -2.93 2.92 -17.31
C LEU A 36 -1.58 2.93 -16.59
N PRO A 37 -0.96 4.12 -16.43
CA PRO A 37 0.31 4.23 -15.71
C PRO A 37 0.12 4.27 -14.20
N ILE A 38 -0.72 3.41 -13.68
CA ILE A 38 -0.97 3.27 -12.24
C ILE A 38 -1.05 1.80 -11.87
N ARG A 39 -0.84 1.52 -10.59
CA ARG A 39 -1.12 0.24 -9.99
C ARG A 39 -1.91 0.47 -8.71
N THR A 40 -3.00 -0.25 -8.55
CA THR A 40 -3.84 -0.14 -7.35
C THR A 40 -4.01 -1.49 -6.69
N GLY A 41 -4.26 -1.46 -5.39
CA GLY A 41 -4.52 -2.68 -4.65
C GLY A 41 -5.06 -2.40 -3.27
N ILE A 42 -5.61 -3.44 -2.66
CA ILE A 42 -6.15 -3.38 -1.32
C ILE A 42 -5.27 -4.23 -0.40
N GLN A 43 -4.72 -3.59 0.63
CA GLN A 43 -3.94 -4.29 1.63
C GLN A 43 -4.76 -4.40 2.91
N THR A 44 -4.78 -5.60 3.48
CA THR A 44 -5.37 -5.87 4.79
C THR A 44 -4.24 -6.25 5.73
N SER A 45 -4.03 -5.42 6.75
CA SER A 45 -2.92 -5.56 7.68
C SER A 45 -3.46 -5.89 9.06
N PRO A 46 -3.00 -6.99 9.70
CA PRO A 46 -3.54 -7.41 10.99
C PRO A 46 -3.06 -6.51 12.13
N PRO A 47 -3.73 -6.59 13.30
CA PRO A 47 -3.22 -5.94 14.50
C PRO A 47 -1.76 -6.29 14.77
N GLY A 48 -0.97 -5.29 15.15
CA GLY A 48 0.47 -5.48 15.41
C GLY A 48 1.36 -5.39 14.17
N TYR A 49 0.78 -5.30 12.99
CA TYR A 49 1.55 -5.20 11.75
C TYR A 49 2.27 -3.85 11.64
N GLN A 50 3.50 -3.90 11.16
CA GLN A 50 4.27 -2.71 10.81
C GLN A 50 5.08 -3.01 9.55
N THR A 51 5.07 -2.07 8.60
CA THR A 51 5.87 -2.21 7.39
C THR A 51 7.35 -2.05 7.70
N ARG A 52 8.19 -2.71 6.91
CA ARG A 52 9.61 -2.35 6.84
C ARG A 52 9.74 -0.98 6.20
N LEU A 53 10.74 -0.22 6.63
CA LEU A 53 11.03 1.07 6.00
C LEU A 53 11.42 0.84 4.54
N HIS A 54 10.77 1.55 3.65
CA HIS A 54 10.96 1.37 2.21
C HIS A 54 10.56 2.64 1.46
N SER A 55 10.90 2.67 0.18
CA SER A 55 10.53 3.74 -0.72
C SER A 55 10.13 3.17 -2.09
N HIS A 56 9.51 4.01 -2.87
CA HIS A 56 9.19 3.72 -4.28
C HIS A 56 9.77 4.84 -5.15
N PRO A 57 10.18 4.54 -6.40
CA PRO A 57 10.66 5.58 -7.32
C PRO A 57 9.52 6.44 -7.90
N TYR A 58 8.33 6.36 -7.34
CA TYR A 58 7.13 7.08 -7.73
C TYR A 58 6.33 7.44 -6.48
N ALA A 59 5.43 8.39 -6.60
CA ALA A 59 4.54 8.76 -5.50
C ALA A 59 3.46 7.69 -5.30
N GLU A 60 3.08 7.51 -4.04
CA GLU A 60 2.01 6.58 -3.65
C GLU A 60 0.90 7.35 -2.93
N VAL A 61 -0.35 7.00 -3.24
CA VAL A 61 -1.51 7.47 -2.49
C VAL A 61 -2.03 6.30 -1.65
N LEU A 62 -2.29 6.54 -0.38
CA LEU A 62 -2.84 5.54 0.52
C LEU A 62 -4.15 6.09 1.11
N THR A 63 -5.23 5.36 0.90
CA THR A 63 -6.55 5.71 1.43
C THR A 63 -7.00 4.65 2.42
N VAL A 64 -7.41 5.08 3.60
CA VAL A 64 -7.88 4.18 4.65
C VAL A 64 -9.36 3.88 4.43
N LEU A 65 -9.70 2.60 4.33
CA LEU A 65 -11.06 2.12 4.20
C LEU A 65 -11.63 1.68 5.55
N GLU A 66 -10.84 0.96 6.34
CA GLU A 66 -11.24 0.44 7.64
C GLU A 66 -10.04 0.39 8.58
N GLY A 67 -10.31 0.44 9.89
CA GLY A 67 -9.28 0.31 10.90
C GLY A 67 -8.53 1.60 11.17
N ARG A 68 -7.45 1.50 11.95
CA ARG A 68 -6.64 2.64 12.38
C ARG A 68 -5.17 2.30 12.31
N GLY A 69 -4.36 3.32 12.08
CA GLY A 69 -2.92 3.17 12.03
C GLY A 69 -2.21 4.50 12.16
N GLU A 70 -0.91 4.45 11.94
CA GLU A 70 -0.04 5.62 11.90
C GLU A 70 0.97 5.44 10.77
N ALA A 71 1.26 6.54 10.06
CA ALA A 71 2.24 6.56 8.99
C ALA A 71 3.27 7.66 9.23
N TRP A 72 4.47 7.48 8.68
CA TRP A 72 5.56 8.44 8.86
C TRP A 72 6.54 8.40 7.69
N LEU A 73 7.29 9.49 7.55
CA LEU A 73 8.47 9.55 6.70
C LEU A 73 9.72 9.40 7.59
N ALA A 74 10.65 8.55 7.18
CA ALA A 74 11.89 8.36 7.93
C ALA A 74 12.68 9.66 8.00
N GLY A 75 13.25 9.95 9.16
CA GLY A 75 14.00 11.16 9.40
C GLY A 75 13.18 12.39 9.76
N GLU A 76 11.87 12.29 9.73
CA GLU A 76 10.98 13.37 10.19
C GLU A 76 10.35 13.02 11.52
N ASP A 77 10.09 14.04 12.33
CA ASP A 77 9.42 13.87 13.60
C ASP A 77 7.92 13.71 13.42
N GLY A 78 7.33 12.90 14.29
CA GLY A 78 5.89 12.75 14.33
C GLY A 78 5.35 11.69 13.38
N VAL A 79 4.08 11.41 13.55
CA VAL A 79 3.34 10.43 12.78
C VAL A 79 2.02 11.05 12.32
N VAL A 80 1.48 10.52 11.22
CA VAL A 80 0.16 10.90 10.75
C VAL A 80 -0.83 9.80 11.14
N ALA A 81 -1.91 10.18 11.80
CA ALA A 81 -2.95 9.21 12.16
C ALA A 81 -3.71 8.76 10.91
N LEU A 82 -3.88 7.45 10.80
CA LEU A 82 -4.66 6.81 9.75
C LEU A 82 -5.98 6.36 10.32
N GLU A 83 -7.07 6.79 9.72
CA GLU A 83 -8.43 6.38 10.08
C GLU A 83 -9.32 6.41 8.83
N PRO A 84 -10.48 5.75 8.86
CA PRO A 84 -11.36 5.74 7.68
C PRO A 84 -11.67 7.15 7.18
N GLY A 85 -11.55 7.32 5.86
CA GLY A 85 -11.75 8.62 5.22
C GLY A 85 -10.50 9.48 5.12
N VAL A 86 -9.35 9.02 5.59
CA VAL A 86 -8.07 9.72 5.44
C VAL A 86 -7.33 9.19 4.22
N SER A 87 -6.82 10.09 3.39
CA SER A 87 -5.89 9.79 2.32
C SER A 87 -4.59 10.54 2.55
N ILE A 88 -3.47 9.86 2.35
CA ILE A 88 -2.15 10.47 2.43
C ILE A 88 -1.36 10.18 1.17
N THR A 89 -0.33 10.96 0.91
CA THR A 89 0.59 10.72 -0.19
C THR A 89 2.00 10.53 0.35
N PHE A 90 2.70 9.51 -0.16
CA PHE A 90 4.11 9.33 0.09
C PHE A 90 4.88 9.85 -1.14
N PRO A 91 5.76 10.83 -0.96
CA PRO A 91 6.54 11.35 -2.09
C PRO A 91 7.48 10.30 -2.68
N ALA A 92 7.77 10.42 -3.96
CA ALA A 92 8.73 9.54 -4.63
C ALA A 92 10.08 9.56 -3.90
N ASN A 93 10.68 8.38 -3.77
CA ASN A 93 12.02 8.18 -3.22
C ASN A 93 12.18 8.54 -1.72
N ARG A 94 11.09 8.85 -1.03
CA ARG A 94 11.14 9.12 0.40
C ARG A 94 10.85 7.83 1.17
N VAL A 95 11.77 7.47 2.04
CA VAL A 95 11.62 6.28 2.90
C VAL A 95 10.47 6.51 3.89
N HIS A 96 9.58 5.55 3.97
CA HIS A 96 8.37 5.66 4.78
C HIS A 96 7.95 4.32 5.36
N GLY A 97 6.99 4.36 6.24
CA GLY A 97 6.37 3.18 6.82
C GLY A 97 5.02 3.51 7.43
N PHE A 98 4.30 2.47 7.79
CA PHE A 98 3.09 2.60 8.59
C PHE A 98 2.94 1.39 9.51
N ARG A 99 2.09 1.55 10.52
CA ARG A 99 1.75 0.47 11.46
C ARG A 99 0.27 0.49 11.80
N VAL A 100 -0.24 -0.66 12.18
CA VAL A 100 -1.62 -0.82 12.64
C VAL A 100 -1.70 -0.44 14.11
N VAL A 101 -2.74 0.31 14.48
CA VAL A 101 -3.03 0.70 15.86
C VAL A 101 -4.37 0.09 16.25
N GLY A 102 -4.43 -0.46 17.45
CA GLY A 102 -5.65 -1.07 17.97
C GLY A 102 -5.76 -2.55 17.65
N ASP A 103 -6.95 -3.09 17.82
CA ASP A 103 -7.23 -4.52 17.79
C ASP A 103 -8.00 -4.97 16.53
N ARG A 104 -8.13 -4.08 15.54
CA ARG A 104 -8.79 -4.39 14.28
C ARG A 104 -7.82 -4.29 13.12
N PRO A 105 -8.04 -5.05 12.03
CA PRO A 105 -7.23 -4.90 10.84
C PRO A 105 -7.35 -3.51 10.23
N LEU A 106 -6.25 -3.04 9.65
CA LEU A 106 -6.22 -1.83 8.85
C LEU A 106 -6.38 -2.23 7.38
N VAL A 107 -7.41 -1.71 6.73
CA VAL A 107 -7.67 -1.96 5.31
C VAL A 107 -7.43 -0.67 4.55
N THR A 108 -6.53 -0.74 3.58
CA THR A 108 -6.10 0.42 2.80
C THR A 108 -6.21 0.16 1.31
N TYR A 109 -6.56 1.21 0.57
CA TYR A 109 -6.52 1.21 -0.89
C TYR A 109 -5.30 2.04 -1.31
N GLY A 110 -4.33 1.38 -1.93
CA GLY A 110 -3.09 2.02 -2.36
C GLY A 110 -3.10 2.28 -3.86
N ILE A 111 -2.59 3.43 -4.26
CA ILE A 111 -2.40 3.79 -5.67
C ILE A 111 -0.92 4.13 -5.86
N HIS A 112 -0.24 3.33 -6.66
CA HIS A 112 1.11 3.60 -7.12
C HIS A 112 1.02 4.30 -8.47
N THR A 113 1.75 5.39 -8.65
CA THR A 113 1.70 6.18 -9.89
C THR A 113 2.64 5.62 -10.96
N PHE A 114 2.69 4.30 -11.03
CA PHE A 114 3.43 3.55 -12.04
C PHE A 114 2.72 2.21 -12.22
N GLY A 115 2.83 1.61 -13.42
CA GLY A 115 2.11 0.37 -13.73
C GLY A 115 2.64 -0.87 -13.00
N LYS A 116 3.86 -0.82 -12.48
CA LYS A 116 4.50 -1.92 -11.75
C LYS A 116 4.74 -1.53 -10.30
N ARG A 117 4.70 -2.53 -9.43
CA ARG A 117 5.04 -2.33 -8.02
C ARG A 117 6.55 -2.48 -7.84
N ILE A 118 7.21 -1.41 -7.43
CA ILE A 118 8.66 -1.39 -7.16
C ILE A 118 8.84 -0.97 -5.71
N VAL A 119 9.55 -1.78 -4.94
CA VAL A 119 9.82 -1.53 -3.52
C VAL A 119 11.31 -1.58 -3.27
N ASN A 120 11.85 -0.48 -2.74
CA ASN A 120 13.24 -0.38 -2.34
C ASN A 120 13.31 -0.33 -0.81
N TYR A 121 13.84 -1.39 -0.21
CA TYR A 121 13.97 -1.45 1.25
C TYR A 121 15.14 -0.61 1.70
N ALA A 122 14.93 0.18 2.76
CA ALA A 122 15.93 1.10 3.29
C ALA A 122 16.99 0.38 4.16
N GLU A 123 16.66 -0.83 4.62
CA GLU A 123 17.55 -1.60 5.50
C GLU A 123 17.45 -3.08 5.12
N PRO A 124 18.47 -3.89 5.46
CA PRO A 124 18.39 -5.32 5.22
C PRO A 124 17.22 -5.93 5.99
N PRO A 125 16.64 -7.04 5.49
CA PRO A 125 15.64 -7.77 6.26
C PRO A 125 16.23 -8.20 7.60
N SER A 126 15.54 -7.84 8.69
CA SER A 126 15.88 -8.35 10.02
C SER A 126 15.28 -9.74 10.19
N ALA A 127 15.72 -10.47 11.23
CA ALA A 127 15.19 -11.80 11.54
C ALA A 127 13.68 -11.77 11.82
N GLY A 128 13.14 -10.64 12.25
CA GLY A 128 11.72 -10.47 12.49
C GLY A 128 10.98 -9.66 11.44
N GLY A 129 11.66 -9.30 10.36
CA GLY A 129 11.12 -8.34 9.40
C GLY A 129 10.43 -8.92 8.21
#